data_685b84de0dc085c921a132ef1e51a810
#
_entry.id   685b84de0dc085c921a132ef1e51a810
#
_cell.length_a   1.000
_cell.length_b   1.000
_cell.length_c   1.000
_cell.angle_alpha   90.00
_cell.angle_beta   90.00
_cell.angle_gamma   90.00
#
_symmetry.space_group_name_H-M   'P 1'
#
loop_
_entity.id
_entity.type
_entity.pdbx_description
1 polymer ?
#
loop_
_entity_poly.entity_id
_entity_poly.type
_entity_poly.pdbx_seq_one_letter_code
_entity_poly.pdbx_strand_id
1 'polypeptide(L)'
;FLKMYEEGVENDPVVGNVSQTVSLGPGHLVFDANFECGNLGRVDELNPNEYDLFIRPDTCNPKYRVWFFFSVSNAKENQRVVFNIVNFSKLRTLFDTGSAAPVYRMDSENNWSRVSARNIYYYASKAHADRFILSFIHVFPSAEKCYFAYCIPYSYTKLQKFLQNLEKRNFPFFKREPLTSSVQKRKVDLLTITNLSHPLDKQKMVFLTARVHPGETPSSFVMHGLIEFLVSNDPRAEELRNKFVFKIVPMLNPDGYIELCFCIDLHAHSRQTNSFLYGNLVTKDPKQCEQQLYIPYLLADLTEDYSLHYTQFNTDVEKAGTNRRAMGALLDDSCLCYTLETSFFSYKPKGNVEAKSVPYFDHTYEALGMNLAIAILQYSEVLAGTKTVAITRSFETFLPKRCVKSFRQIGKSLKALDLKK
;
A
#
# COMPACT_ATOMS: atom_id res chain seq x y z
N PHE A 1 -11.36 20.28 -19.24
CA PHE A 1 -10.10 19.69 -18.74
C PHE A 1 -10.14 18.17 -18.76
N LEU A 2 -11.18 17.51 -18.24
CA LEU A 2 -11.34 16.04 -18.27
C LEU A 2 -11.52 15.49 -19.71
N LYS A 3 -12.27 16.19 -20.59
CA LYS A 3 -12.46 15.79 -21.98
C LYS A 3 -11.16 15.83 -22.81
N MET A 4 -10.29 16.82 -22.61
CA MET A 4 -8.97 16.87 -23.28
C MET A 4 -8.05 15.70 -22.87
N TYR A 5 -8.25 15.15 -21.68
CA TYR A 5 -7.51 13.98 -21.23
C TYR A 5 -8.02 12.67 -21.87
N GLU A 6 -9.29 12.59 -22.23
CA GLU A 6 -9.87 11.42 -22.89
C GLU A 6 -9.45 11.34 -24.37
N GLU A 7 -9.40 12.46 -25.07
CA GLU A 7 -8.98 12.50 -26.49
C GLU A 7 -7.48 12.22 -26.70
N GLY A 8 -6.62 12.63 -25.73
CA GLY A 8 -5.17 12.34 -25.80
C GLY A 8 -4.78 10.92 -25.45
N VAL A 9 -5.67 10.16 -24.81
CA VAL A 9 -5.44 8.77 -24.41
C VAL A 9 -5.72 7.78 -25.54
N GLU A 10 -6.68 8.07 -26.41
CA GLU A 10 -7.04 7.18 -27.54
C GLU A 10 -6.01 7.23 -28.68
N ASN A 11 -5.26 8.32 -28.83
CA ASN A 11 -4.28 8.51 -29.91
C ASN A 11 -2.82 8.34 -29.46
N ASP A 12 -2.55 8.00 -28.19
CA ASP A 12 -1.20 7.63 -27.77
C ASP A 12 -0.85 6.29 -28.42
N PRO A 13 0.17 6.19 -29.28
CA PRO A 13 0.57 4.93 -29.89
C PRO A 13 1.24 4.03 -28.84
N VAL A 14 0.54 3.77 -27.74
CA VAL A 14 0.92 2.84 -26.69
C VAL A 14 0.61 1.46 -27.18
N VAL A 15 1.19 1.06 -28.24
CA VAL A 15 0.99 -0.32 -28.66
C VAL A 15 2.24 -0.80 -29.37
N GLY A 16 3.28 -0.81 -28.66
CA GLY A 16 4.30 -1.77 -29.00
C GLY A 16 4.12 -2.97 -28.08
N ASN A 17 4.03 -4.15 -28.58
CA ASN A 17 4.28 -5.36 -27.80
C ASN A 17 5.66 -5.25 -27.15
N VAL A 18 5.70 -4.77 -25.91
CA VAL A 18 6.96 -4.72 -25.15
C VAL A 18 7.19 -6.03 -24.44
N SER A 19 7.13 -7.08 -25.21
CA SER A 19 7.86 -8.30 -24.94
C SER A 19 9.28 -8.26 -25.52
N GLN A 20 9.76 -7.11 -26.03
CA GLN A 20 11.04 -7.03 -26.70
C GLN A 20 11.93 -5.97 -26.03
N THR A 21 13.17 -6.35 -25.78
CA THR A 21 14.26 -5.46 -25.47
C THR A 21 14.38 -4.38 -26.51
N VAL A 22 14.30 -3.09 -26.10
CA VAL A 22 14.41 -1.97 -27.03
C VAL A 22 15.88 -1.58 -27.13
N SER A 23 16.48 -1.77 -28.30
CA SER A 23 17.80 -1.26 -28.66
C SER A 23 17.67 -0.22 -29.74
N LEU A 24 18.18 0.98 -29.49
CA LEU A 24 18.16 2.10 -30.44
C LEU A 24 19.31 2.04 -31.47
N GLY A 25 20.17 1.03 -31.36
CA GLY A 25 21.28 0.79 -32.26
C GLY A 25 22.63 0.56 -31.53
N PRO A 26 23.71 0.30 -32.29
CA PRO A 26 25.03 0.09 -31.68
C PRO A 26 25.47 1.30 -30.87
N GLY A 27 25.93 1.08 -29.64
CA GLY A 27 26.42 2.12 -28.73
C GLY A 27 25.35 2.88 -27.94
N HIS A 28 24.04 2.66 -28.21
CA HIS A 28 22.95 3.22 -27.43
C HIS A 28 22.62 2.36 -26.21
N LEU A 29 21.90 2.97 -25.26
CA LEU A 29 21.36 2.26 -24.12
C LEU A 29 20.34 1.18 -24.57
N VAL A 30 20.33 0.08 -23.85
CA VAL A 30 19.39 -1.02 -24.09
C VAL A 30 18.40 -1.07 -22.94
N PHE A 31 17.10 -0.92 -23.26
CA PHE A 31 16.00 -0.95 -22.31
C PHE A 31 15.30 -2.30 -22.35
N ASP A 32 14.92 -2.82 -21.19
CA ASP A 32 14.18 -4.08 -21.08
C ASP A 32 13.17 -4.00 -19.93
N ALA A 33 11.99 -4.57 -20.16
CA ALA A 33 10.94 -4.75 -19.15
C ALA A 33 10.29 -6.13 -19.29
N ASN A 34 10.95 -7.09 -19.96
CA ASN A 34 10.45 -8.44 -20.16
C ASN A 34 10.80 -9.35 -18.96
N PHE A 35 10.36 -8.91 -17.78
CA PHE A 35 10.51 -9.66 -16.53
C PHE A 35 9.31 -9.38 -15.61
N GLU A 36 9.19 -10.15 -14.53
CA GLU A 36 8.06 -10.04 -13.63
C GLU A 36 7.92 -8.62 -13.04
N CYS A 37 6.72 -8.06 -13.08
CA CYS A 37 6.38 -6.68 -12.73
C CYS A 37 6.96 -5.60 -13.66
N GLY A 38 7.69 -5.96 -14.73
CA GLY A 38 8.21 -5.02 -15.71
C GLY A 38 7.09 -4.27 -16.43
N ASN A 39 7.23 -2.95 -16.59
CA ASN A 39 6.27 -2.11 -17.27
C ASN A 39 6.95 -0.92 -17.96
N LEU A 40 7.25 -1.10 -19.23
CA LEU A 40 7.73 -0.07 -20.15
C LEU A 40 7.12 -0.36 -21.52
N GLY A 41 6.54 0.63 -22.19
CA GLY A 41 5.81 0.49 -23.45
C GLY A 41 6.64 0.89 -24.66
N ARG A 42 7.28 2.05 -24.62
CA ARG A 42 8.08 2.64 -25.70
C ARG A 42 9.18 3.49 -25.12
N VAL A 43 10.26 3.63 -25.89
CA VAL A 43 11.40 4.51 -25.60
C VAL A 43 11.71 5.33 -26.84
N ASP A 44 11.72 6.64 -26.70
CA ASP A 44 12.14 7.58 -27.74
C ASP A 44 13.38 8.33 -27.24
N GLU A 45 14.46 8.33 -28.03
CA GLU A 45 15.64 9.13 -27.74
C GLU A 45 15.42 10.55 -28.26
N LEU A 46 15.47 11.54 -27.37
CA LEU A 46 15.34 12.96 -27.75
C LEU A 46 16.70 13.57 -28.09
N ASN A 47 17.68 13.28 -27.27
CA ASN A 47 19.07 13.73 -27.37
C ASN A 47 19.98 12.62 -26.86
N PRO A 48 21.29 12.65 -27.17
CA PRO A 48 22.25 11.75 -26.51
C PRO A 48 22.10 11.82 -24.99
N ASN A 49 21.76 10.71 -24.37
CA ASN A 49 21.51 10.57 -22.92
C ASN A 49 20.21 11.21 -22.40
N GLU A 50 19.21 11.48 -23.26
CA GLU A 50 17.88 11.91 -22.83
C GLU A 50 16.80 11.09 -23.55
N TYR A 51 15.89 10.48 -22.77
CA TYR A 51 14.92 9.51 -23.27
C TYR A 51 13.52 9.80 -22.75
N ASP A 52 12.55 9.81 -23.65
CA ASP A 52 11.13 9.77 -23.33
C ASP A 52 10.67 8.33 -23.19
N LEU A 53 10.10 8.02 -22.03
CA LEU A 53 9.66 6.70 -21.65
C LEU A 53 8.13 6.67 -21.53
N PHE A 54 7.50 5.75 -22.25
CA PHE A 54 6.05 5.53 -22.21
C PHE A 54 5.76 4.24 -21.46
N ILE A 55 5.06 4.35 -20.34
CA ILE A 55 4.64 3.19 -19.56
C ILE A 55 3.32 2.63 -20.08
N ARG A 56 3.13 1.32 -19.96
CA ARG A 56 1.87 0.68 -20.34
C ARG A 56 0.78 0.99 -19.30
N PRO A 57 -0.47 1.14 -19.72
CA PRO A 57 -1.60 1.28 -18.80
C PRO A 57 -1.86 0.00 -18.03
N ASP A 58 -2.60 0.11 -16.95
CA ASP A 58 -3.10 -1.05 -16.21
C ASP A 58 -4.02 -1.89 -17.11
N THR A 59 -3.91 -3.21 -16.99
CA THR A 59 -4.80 -4.15 -17.67
C THR A 59 -6.26 -3.85 -17.29
N CYS A 60 -7.13 -3.74 -18.29
CA CYS A 60 -8.55 -3.39 -18.14
C CYS A 60 -8.84 -1.96 -17.67
N ASN A 61 -7.84 -1.11 -17.48
CA ASN A 61 -8.06 0.31 -17.18
C ASN A 61 -7.01 1.24 -17.81
N PRO A 62 -7.18 1.60 -19.10
CA PRO A 62 -6.19 2.39 -19.84
C PRO A 62 -5.97 3.81 -19.30
N LYS A 63 -6.84 4.31 -18.41
CA LYS A 63 -6.69 5.61 -17.77
C LYS A 63 -5.61 5.63 -16.69
N TYR A 64 -5.23 4.46 -16.15
CA TYR A 64 -4.21 4.37 -15.11
C TYR A 64 -2.85 3.98 -15.68
N ARG A 65 -1.89 4.91 -15.57
CA ARG A 65 -0.47 4.75 -15.91
C ARG A 65 0.34 5.35 -14.77
N VAL A 66 0.78 4.51 -13.85
CA VAL A 66 1.52 4.93 -12.64
C VAL A 66 2.74 4.06 -12.41
N TRP A 67 2.56 2.76 -12.49
CA TRP A 67 3.62 1.80 -12.25
C TRP A 67 4.58 1.75 -13.43
N PHE A 68 5.88 1.91 -13.16
CA PHE A 68 6.94 1.55 -14.08
C PHE A 68 8.00 0.71 -13.39
N PHE A 69 8.58 -0.21 -14.14
CA PHE A 69 9.72 -1.01 -13.74
C PHE A 69 10.42 -1.49 -15.01
N PHE A 70 11.66 -1.09 -15.18
CA PHE A 70 12.46 -1.41 -16.35
C PHE A 70 13.95 -1.50 -15.97
N SER A 71 14.74 -2.12 -16.83
CA SER A 71 16.19 -2.14 -16.71
C SER A 71 16.84 -1.41 -17.88
N VAL A 72 18.04 -0.92 -17.63
CA VAL A 72 18.90 -0.27 -18.61
C VAL A 72 20.27 -0.97 -18.57
N SER A 73 20.79 -1.30 -19.73
CA SER A 73 22.14 -1.84 -19.90
C SER A 73 22.87 -1.11 -21.01
N ASN A 74 24.15 -1.45 -21.20
CA ASN A 74 25.05 -0.78 -22.15
C ASN A 74 25.35 0.70 -21.78
N ALA A 75 25.17 1.07 -20.51
CA ALA A 75 25.62 2.35 -20.01
C ALA A 75 27.16 2.34 -19.81
N LYS A 76 27.76 3.51 -19.78
CA LYS A 76 29.16 3.71 -19.43
C LYS A 76 29.25 4.19 -17.98
N GLU A 77 30.34 3.86 -17.31
CA GLU A 77 30.63 4.44 -16.02
C GLU A 77 30.61 5.97 -16.06
N ASN A 78 30.01 6.60 -15.06
CA ASN A 78 29.78 8.04 -14.95
C ASN A 78 28.89 8.64 -16.05
N GLN A 79 28.21 7.81 -16.86
CA GLN A 79 27.26 8.31 -17.85
C GLN A 79 26.05 8.92 -17.13
N ARG A 80 25.78 10.21 -17.41
CA ARG A 80 24.63 10.93 -16.88
C ARG A 80 23.48 10.85 -17.89
N VAL A 81 22.35 10.33 -17.46
CA VAL A 81 21.16 10.10 -18.31
C VAL A 81 19.93 10.74 -17.70
N VAL A 82 19.09 11.32 -18.55
CA VAL A 82 17.77 11.88 -18.19
C VAL A 82 16.69 10.93 -18.69
N PHE A 83 15.80 10.52 -17.79
CA PHE A 83 14.63 9.70 -18.09
C PHE A 83 13.36 10.52 -17.84
N ASN A 84 12.50 10.62 -18.85
CA ASN A 84 11.22 11.33 -18.78
C ASN A 84 10.08 10.32 -18.89
N ILE A 85 9.31 10.12 -17.82
CA ILE A 85 8.05 9.34 -17.90
C ILE A 85 6.97 10.29 -18.39
N VAL A 86 6.63 10.25 -19.69
CA VAL A 86 5.85 11.29 -20.37
C VAL A 86 4.35 11.06 -20.40
N ASN A 87 3.88 9.86 -20.06
CA ASN A 87 2.46 9.51 -20.06
C ASN A 87 1.91 9.15 -18.68
N PHE A 88 2.50 9.71 -17.62
CA PHE A 88 2.12 9.48 -16.25
C PHE A 88 0.72 10.05 -15.95
N SER A 89 -0.19 9.24 -15.38
CA SER A 89 -1.60 9.64 -15.21
C SER A 89 -1.91 10.41 -13.91
N LYS A 90 -0.90 10.76 -13.09
CA LYS A 90 -1.08 11.53 -11.86
C LYS A 90 -0.95 13.02 -12.11
N LEU A 91 -1.92 13.82 -11.66
CA LEU A 91 -1.87 15.29 -11.70
C LEU A 91 -1.23 15.88 -10.44
N ARG A 92 -1.30 15.18 -9.32
CA ARG A 92 -0.70 15.55 -8.04
C ARG A 92 -0.03 14.34 -7.43
N THR A 93 1.18 14.52 -6.96
CA THR A 93 2.01 13.45 -6.39
C THR A 93 3.02 14.05 -5.43
N LEU A 94 3.61 13.23 -4.57
CA LEU A 94 4.69 13.66 -3.69
C LEU A 94 6.01 13.99 -4.43
N PHE A 95 6.10 13.73 -5.73
CA PHE A 95 7.20 14.23 -6.56
C PHE A 95 7.24 15.76 -6.60
N ASP A 96 6.07 16.45 -6.55
CA ASP A 96 5.98 17.91 -6.52
C ASP A 96 6.66 18.52 -5.30
N THR A 97 6.70 17.79 -4.18
CA THR A 97 7.20 18.28 -2.90
C THR A 97 8.61 17.76 -2.58
N GLY A 98 9.22 16.98 -3.48
CA GLY A 98 10.50 16.32 -3.24
C GLY A 98 10.45 15.20 -2.18
N SER A 99 9.23 14.81 -1.76
CA SER A 99 9.01 13.74 -0.77
C SER A 99 8.87 12.36 -1.40
N ALA A 100 8.95 12.26 -2.73
CA ALA A 100 8.91 11.02 -3.50
C ALA A 100 10.15 10.91 -4.38
N ALA A 101 10.63 9.68 -4.58
CA ALA A 101 11.73 9.38 -5.47
C ALA A 101 11.56 7.98 -6.08
N PRO A 102 11.80 7.81 -7.39
CA PRO A 102 11.98 6.49 -7.96
C PRO A 102 13.10 5.74 -7.27
N VAL A 103 13.05 4.43 -7.35
CA VAL A 103 14.12 3.57 -6.84
C VAL A 103 14.94 2.99 -7.98
N TYR A 104 16.21 2.74 -7.72
CA TYR A 104 17.09 2.01 -8.63
C TYR A 104 17.91 0.96 -7.90
N ARG A 105 18.41 -0.03 -8.65
CA ARG A 105 19.25 -1.11 -8.14
C ARG A 105 20.17 -1.60 -9.24
N MET A 106 21.46 -1.71 -8.94
CA MET A 106 22.44 -2.39 -9.82
C MET A 106 22.22 -3.90 -9.79
N ASP A 107 22.56 -4.59 -10.86
CA ASP A 107 22.33 -6.04 -10.98
C ASP A 107 23.08 -6.86 -9.92
N SER A 108 24.29 -6.44 -9.56
CA SER A 108 25.10 -7.04 -8.48
C SER A 108 24.61 -6.73 -7.07
N GLU A 109 23.73 -5.75 -6.90
CA GLU A 109 23.23 -5.32 -5.59
C GLU A 109 21.93 -6.06 -5.22
N ASN A 110 21.74 -6.27 -3.91
CA ASN A 110 20.49 -6.82 -3.37
C ASN A 110 19.52 -5.72 -2.93
N ASN A 111 20.04 -4.54 -2.59
CA ASN A 111 19.27 -3.45 -1.99
C ASN A 111 18.89 -2.40 -3.02
N TRP A 112 17.69 -1.84 -2.87
CA TRP A 112 17.21 -0.72 -3.65
C TRP A 112 17.68 0.59 -3.05
N SER A 113 18.14 1.51 -3.90
CA SER A 113 18.50 2.88 -3.57
C SER A 113 17.48 3.84 -4.17
N ARG A 114 17.36 5.04 -3.60
CA ARG A 114 16.48 6.08 -4.15
C ARG A 114 17.26 7.06 -5.01
N VAL A 115 16.66 7.48 -6.10
CA VAL A 115 17.17 8.62 -6.89
C VAL A 115 17.17 9.86 -5.99
N SER A 116 18.27 10.62 -6.03
CA SER A 116 18.38 11.86 -5.22
C SER A 116 17.24 12.83 -5.56
N ALA A 117 16.59 13.40 -4.55
CA ALA A 117 15.51 14.38 -4.75
C ALA A 117 15.94 15.59 -5.59
N ARG A 118 17.23 15.95 -5.58
CA ARG A 118 17.80 17.04 -6.43
C ARG A 118 17.79 16.70 -7.92
N ASN A 119 17.62 15.44 -8.27
CA ASN A 119 17.63 14.93 -9.62
C ASN A 119 16.23 14.57 -10.13
N ILE A 120 15.16 15.03 -9.45
CA ILE A 120 13.78 14.68 -9.78
C ILE A 120 13.00 15.95 -10.04
N TYR A 121 12.26 15.95 -11.12
CA TYR A 121 11.45 17.07 -11.57
C TYR A 121 10.07 16.55 -11.97
N TYR A 122 9.02 17.19 -11.49
CA TYR A 122 7.65 16.90 -11.89
C TYR A 122 6.97 18.19 -12.32
N TYR A 123 6.61 18.29 -13.58
CA TYR A 123 6.16 19.56 -14.16
C TYR A 123 5.28 19.35 -15.40
N ALA A 124 4.47 20.36 -15.75
CA ALA A 124 3.74 20.38 -17.00
C ALA A 124 4.70 20.76 -18.14
N SER A 125 4.87 19.89 -19.13
CA SER A 125 5.79 20.07 -20.25
C SER A 125 5.08 20.56 -21.49
N LYS A 126 5.47 21.74 -21.99
CA LYS A 126 4.95 22.31 -23.26
C LYS A 126 5.28 21.42 -24.46
N ALA A 127 6.45 20.78 -24.45
CA ALA A 127 6.86 19.86 -25.52
C ALA A 127 5.96 18.60 -25.56
N HIS A 128 5.23 18.30 -24.49
CA HIS A 128 4.34 17.14 -24.34
C HIS A 128 2.87 17.59 -24.18
N ALA A 129 2.45 18.65 -24.88
CA ALA A 129 1.07 19.18 -24.86
C ALA A 129 0.56 19.50 -23.45
N ASP A 130 1.38 20.15 -22.63
CA ASP A 130 1.11 20.53 -21.23
C ASP A 130 0.79 19.36 -20.29
N ARG A 131 1.17 18.14 -20.67
CA ARG A 131 1.07 16.97 -19.77
C ARG A 131 2.08 17.06 -18.63
N PHE A 132 1.69 16.56 -17.46
CA PHE A 132 2.62 16.38 -16.36
C PHE A 132 3.54 15.20 -16.64
N ILE A 133 4.86 15.46 -16.60
CA ILE A 133 5.90 14.47 -16.79
C ILE A 133 6.75 14.33 -15.53
N LEU A 134 7.23 13.13 -15.28
CA LEU A 134 8.22 12.84 -14.26
C LEU A 134 9.58 12.69 -14.94
N SER A 135 10.46 13.67 -14.75
CA SER A 135 11.86 13.59 -15.20
C SER A 135 12.76 13.26 -14.03
N PHE A 136 13.69 12.34 -14.22
CA PHE A 136 14.73 12.09 -13.24
C PHE A 136 16.07 11.80 -13.90
N ILE A 137 17.14 12.20 -13.20
CA ILE A 137 18.50 12.08 -13.66
C ILE A 137 19.20 10.99 -12.88
N HIS A 138 19.88 10.10 -13.60
CA HIS A 138 20.74 9.09 -13.02
C HIS A 138 22.15 9.17 -13.59
N VAL A 139 23.14 8.98 -12.72
CA VAL A 139 24.54 8.82 -13.12
C VAL A 139 24.91 7.37 -12.83
N PHE A 140 25.24 6.63 -13.87
CA PHE A 140 25.57 5.22 -13.75
C PHE A 140 26.93 5.04 -13.05
N PRO A 141 26.98 4.36 -11.88
CA PRO A 141 28.24 4.19 -11.16
C PRO A 141 29.17 3.16 -11.83
N SER A 142 28.64 2.32 -12.70
CA SER A 142 29.37 1.32 -13.48
C SER A 142 28.64 0.98 -14.77
N ALA A 143 29.22 0.14 -15.62
CA ALA A 143 28.60 -0.33 -16.86
C ALA A 143 27.59 -1.48 -16.64
N GLU A 144 27.33 -1.87 -15.40
CA GLU A 144 26.34 -2.91 -15.08
C GLU A 144 24.93 -2.54 -15.46
N LYS A 145 24.10 -3.58 -15.64
CA LYS A 145 22.65 -3.41 -15.77
C LYS A 145 22.08 -2.74 -14.51
N CYS A 146 21.28 -1.71 -14.71
CA CYS A 146 20.59 -0.99 -13.64
C CYS A 146 19.08 -1.09 -13.82
N TYR A 147 18.39 -1.39 -12.75
CA TYR A 147 16.92 -1.44 -12.69
C TYR A 147 16.37 -0.14 -12.11
N PHE A 148 15.25 0.33 -12.65
CA PHE A 148 14.54 1.51 -12.19
C PHE A 148 13.07 1.17 -11.97
N ALA A 149 12.51 1.56 -10.82
CA ALA A 149 11.11 1.34 -10.53
C ALA A 149 10.45 2.54 -9.81
N TYR A 150 9.13 2.61 -9.93
CA TYR A 150 8.31 3.61 -9.23
C TYR A 150 8.49 3.57 -7.72
N CYS A 151 8.49 2.39 -7.14
CA CYS A 151 8.85 2.07 -5.75
C CYS A 151 9.42 0.65 -5.70
N ILE A 152 9.91 0.20 -4.54
CA ILE A 152 10.51 -1.12 -4.37
C ILE A 152 9.54 -2.22 -4.82
N PRO A 153 9.87 -3.04 -5.82
CA PRO A 153 8.99 -4.09 -6.32
C PRO A 153 8.81 -5.24 -5.32
N TYR A 154 7.57 -5.73 -5.21
CA TYR A 154 7.25 -6.97 -4.53
C TYR A 154 6.49 -7.87 -5.50
N SER A 155 7.13 -8.89 -6.03
CA SER A 155 6.58 -9.74 -7.06
C SER A 155 5.75 -10.91 -6.49
N TYR A 156 4.90 -11.51 -7.34
CA TYR A 156 4.18 -12.74 -6.99
C TYR A 156 5.15 -13.90 -6.69
N THR A 157 6.24 -14.00 -7.47
CA THR A 157 7.29 -14.99 -7.23
C THR A 157 7.97 -14.81 -5.86
N LYS A 158 8.22 -13.54 -5.42
CA LYS A 158 8.72 -13.26 -4.08
C LYS A 158 7.76 -13.78 -3.01
N LEU A 159 6.47 -13.48 -3.16
CA LEU A 159 5.43 -13.99 -2.24
C LEU A 159 5.42 -15.52 -2.22
N GLN A 160 5.40 -16.18 -3.39
CA GLN A 160 5.32 -17.63 -3.46
C GLN A 160 6.54 -18.31 -2.82
N LYS A 161 7.74 -17.77 -3.03
CA LYS A 161 8.97 -18.25 -2.35
C LYS A 161 8.89 -18.10 -0.84
N PHE A 162 8.40 -16.97 -0.37
CA PHE A 162 8.19 -16.70 1.05
C PHE A 162 7.22 -17.72 1.67
N LEU A 163 6.03 -17.90 1.08
CA LEU A 163 5.03 -18.85 1.59
C LEU A 163 5.51 -20.30 1.53
N GLN A 164 6.25 -20.70 0.48
CA GLN A 164 6.86 -22.03 0.39
C GLN A 164 7.90 -22.24 1.50
N ASN A 165 8.68 -21.23 1.85
CA ASN A 165 9.63 -21.32 2.95
C ASN A 165 8.93 -21.48 4.30
N LEU A 166 7.79 -20.81 4.51
CA LEU A 166 6.98 -21.01 5.73
C LEU A 166 6.38 -22.41 5.79
N GLU A 167 5.87 -22.95 4.69
CA GLU A 167 5.36 -24.33 4.63
C GLU A 167 6.44 -25.37 4.99
N LYS A 168 7.68 -25.19 4.51
CA LYS A 168 8.81 -26.07 4.82
C LYS A 168 9.18 -26.10 6.31
N ARG A 169 8.87 -25.02 7.06
CA ARG A 169 9.10 -24.95 8.52
C ARG A 169 8.10 -25.82 9.31
N ASN A 170 7.04 -26.28 8.64
CA ASN A 170 6.04 -27.22 9.18
C ASN A 170 5.46 -26.82 10.55
N PHE A 171 5.08 -25.57 10.70
CA PHE A 171 4.48 -25.08 11.93
C PHE A 171 3.09 -25.70 12.16
N PRO A 172 2.78 -26.22 13.35
CA PRO A 172 1.47 -26.84 13.64
C PRO A 172 0.31 -25.83 13.67
N PHE A 173 0.62 -24.52 13.73
CA PHE A 173 -0.34 -23.42 13.81
C PHE A 173 -0.48 -22.65 12.47
N PHE A 174 0.16 -23.10 11.40
CA PHE A 174 0.15 -22.47 10.08
C PHE A 174 -0.45 -23.41 9.04
N LYS A 175 -1.44 -22.92 8.29
CA LYS A 175 -2.03 -23.63 7.15
C LYS A 175 -2.13 -22.70 5.96
N ARG A 176 -1.80 -23.21 4.77
CA ARG A 176 -1.94 -22.53 3.49
C ARG A 176 -2.86 -23.30 2.58
N GLU A 177 -3.85 -22.64 2.01
CA GLU A 177 -4.86 -23.23 1.12
C GLU A 177 -5.06 -22.35 -0.10
N PRO A 178 -5.43 -22.90 -1.28
CA PRO A 178 -5.87 -22.09 -2.39
C PRO A 178 -7.27 -21.53 -2.08
N LEU A 179 -7.42 -20.20 -2.09
CA LEU A 179 -8.73 -19.55 -2.01
C LEU A 179 -9.42 -19.58 -3.37
N THR A 180 -8.69 -19.15 -4.40
CA THR A 180 -9.18 -19.08 -5.79
C THR A 180 -8.00 -18.92 -6.75
N SER A 181 -8.31 -18.72 -8.03
CA SER A 181 -7.33 -18.35 -9.05
C SER A 181 -7.70 -17.00 -9.68
N SER A 182 -6.70 -16.18 -9.97
CA SER A 182 -6.88 -14.92 -10.69
C SER A 182 -7.30 -15.18 -12.16
N VAL A 183 -7.67 -14.11 -12.89
CA VAL A 183 -8.01 -14.16 -14.32
C VAL A 183 -6.88 -14.83 -15.14
N GLN A 184 -5.64 -14.61 -14.75
CA GLN A 184 -4.47 -15.22 -15.41
C GLN A 184 -4.07 -16.57 -14.80
N LYS A 185 -4.98 -17.24 -14.07
CA LYS A 185 -4.78 -18.56 -13.45
C LYS A 185 -3.68 -18.61 -12.40
N ARG A 186 -3.28 -17.48 -11.83
CA ARG A 186 -2.38 -17.48 -10.67
C ARG A 186 -3.16 -17.81 -9.41
N LYS A 187 -2.56 -18.65 -8.57
CA LYS A 187 -3.13 -19.05 -7.28
C LYS A 187 -3.25 -17.84 -6.34
N VAL A 188 -4.42 -17.65 -5.77
CA VAL A 188 -4.65 -16.74 -4.65
C VAL A 188 -4.67 -17.56 -3.38
N ASP A 189 -3.74 -17.29 -2.49
CA ASP A 189 -3.54 -18.07 -1.27
C ASP A 189 -4.37 -17.52 -0.10
N LEU A 190 -4.95 -18.41 0.68
CA LEU A 190 -5.52 -18.14 2.00
C LEU A 190 -4.62 -18.79 3.05
N LEU A 191 -4.13 -18.00 3.98
CA LEU A 191 -3.38 -18.47 5.13
C LEU A 191 -4.31 -18.53 6.35
N THR A 192 -4.15 -19.57 7.16
CA THR A 192 -4.74 -19.66 8.49
C THR A 192 -3.60 -19.77 9.49
N ILE A 193 -3.55 -18.82 10.44
CA ILE A 193 -2.55 -18.80 11.51
C ILE A 193 -3.29 -18.71 12.84
N THR A 194 -3.21 -19.77 13.64
CA THR A 194 -3.88 -19.88 14.94
C THR A 194 -3.35 -21.08 15.71
N ASN A 195 -3.50 -21.11 17.03
CA ASN A 195 -3.27 -22.30 17.81
C ASN A 195 -4.44 -23.28 17.65
N LEU A 196 -4.22 -24.34 16.88
CA LEU A 196 -5.25 -25.36 16.58
C LEU A 196 -5.66 -26.23 17.79
N SER A 197 -4.95 -26.12 18.93
CA SER A 197 -5.33 -26.80 20.16
C SER A 197 -6.54 -26.15 20.86
N HIS A 198 -6.92 -24.93 20.44
CA HIS A 198 -8.09 -24.24 20.96
C HIS A 198 -9.29 -24.42 20.03
N PRO A 199 -10.52 -24.55 20.57
CA PRO A 199 -11.73 -24.60 19.74
C PRO A 199 -11.90 -23.33 18.92
N LEU A 200 -12.01 -23.46 17.59
CA LEU A 200 -12.10 -22.35 16.66
C LEU A 200 -13.36 -21.49 16.84
N ASP A 201 -14.45 -22.08 17.33
CA ASP A 201 -15.73 -21.43 17.62
C ASP A 201 -15.69 -20.47 18.81
N LYS A 202 -14.63 -20.56 19.65
CA LYS A 202 -14.41 -19.67 20.80
C LYS A 202 -13.40 -18.56 20.53
N GLN A 203 -12.70 -18.61 19.40
CA GLN A 203 -11.69 -17.62 19.03
C GLN A 203 -12.29 -16.55 18.12
N LYS A 204 -11.89 -15.30 18.34
CA LYS A 204 -12.24 -14.20 17.46
C LYS A 204 -11.43 -14.26 16.17
N MET A 205 -12.06 -13.98 15.03
CA MET A 205 -11.39 -14.00 13.74
C MET A 205 -10.87 -12.62 13.36
N VAL A 206 -9.65 -12.59 12.82
CA VAL A 206 -9.02 -11.42 12.18
C VAL A 206 -8.81 -11.74 10.71
N PHE A 207 -9.46 -11.00 9.82
CA PHE A 207 -9.30 -11.15 8.38
C PHE A 207 -8.44 -10.02 7.82
N LEU A 208 -7.39 -10.37 7.08
CA LEU A 208 -6.42 -9.43 6.55
C LEU A 208 -6.25 -9.66 5.06
N THR A 209 -6.30 -8.58 4.31
CA THR A 209 -6.06 -8.58 2.87
C THR A 209 -4.98 -7.57 2.50
N ALA A 210 -4.25 -7.82 1.42
CA ALA A 210 -3.30 -6.89 0.85
C ALA A 210 -3.26 -7.00 -0.67
N ARG A 211 -2.76 -5.97 -1.32
CA ARG A 211 -2.44 -5.97 -2.75
C ARG A 211 -3.67 -6.19 -3.65
N VAL A 212 -4.78 -5.56 -3.36
CA VAL A 212 -5.93 -5.51 -4.26
C VAL A 212 -5.59 -4.70 -5.52
N HIS A 213 -4.80 -3.63 -5.37
CA HIS A 213 -4.25 -2.86 -6.49
C HIS A 213 -2.83 -3.34 -6.83
N PRO A 214 -2.57 -3.76 -8.07
CA PRO A 214 -1.29 -4.40 -8.43
C PRO A 214 -0.03 -3.58 -8.19
N GLY A 215 -0.11 -2.25 -8.31
CA GLY A 215 1.02 -1.34 -8.11
C GLY A 215 1.37 -1.04 -6.65
N GLU A 216 0.50 -1.39 -5.69
CA GLU A 216 0.66 -1.02 -4.27
C GLU A 216 1.58 -1.99 -3.51
N THR A 217 2.85 -2.07 -3.92
CA THR A 217 3.85 -2.99 -3.34
C THR A 217 4.12 -2.78 -1.84
N PRO A 218 4.04 -1.56 -1.27
CA PRO A 218 4.19 -1.38 0.18
C PRO A 218 3.25 -2.23 1.01
N SER A 219 1.99 -2.40 0.59
CA SER A 219 1.01 -3.24 1.30
C SER A 219 1.44 -4.71 1.41
N SER A 220 2.17 -5.22 0.40
CA SER A 220 2.73 -6.58 0.45
C SER A 220 3.91 -6.70 1.41
N PHE A 221 4.74 -5.67 1.58
CA PHE A 221 5.80 -5.68 2.59
C PHE A 221 5.22 -5.59 4.01
N VAL A 222 4.21 -4.76 4.23
CA VAL A 222 3.48 -4.70 5.52
C VAL A 222 2.88 -6.06 5.86
N MET A 223 2.23 -6.70 4.89
CA MET A 223 1.66 -8.05 5.08
C MET A 223 2.76 -9.09 5.34
N HIS A 224 3.89 -9.00 4.67
CA HIS A 224 5.03 -9.89 4.87
C HIS A 224 5.53 -9.82 6.31
N GLY A 225 5.82 -8.61 6.83
CA GLY A 225 6.27 -8.43 8.21
C GLY A 225 5.25 -8.88 9.25
N LEU A 226 3.95 -8.64 8.99
CA LEU A 226 2.89 -9.13 9.85
C LEU A 226 2.88 -10.66 9.92
N ILE A 227 2.96 -11.36 8.78
CA ILE A 227 2.99 -12.82 8.72
C ILE A 227 4.25 -13.37 9.41
N GLU A 228 5.44 -12.81 9.12
CA GLU A 228 6.69 -13.20 9.79
C GLU A 228 6.60 -13.07 11.31
N PHE A 229 6.02 -11.98 11.79
CA PHE A 229 5.80 -11.79 13.22
C PHE A 229 4.84 -12.85 13.78
N LEU A 230 3.70 -13.08 13.13
CA LEU A 230 2.70 -14.06 13.61
C LEU A 230 3.25 -15.49 13.66
N VAL A 231 4.22 -15.86 12.83
CA VAL A 231 4.83 -17.21 12.85
C VAL A 231 6.12 -17.28 13.66
N SER A 232 6.54 -16.17 14.27
CA SER A 232 7.76 -16.12 15.08
C SER A 232 7.58 -16.78 16.45
N ASN A 233 8.71 -16.94 17.16
CA ASN A 233 8.77 -17.41 18.55
C ASN A 233 8.57 -16.27 19.58
N ASP A 234 8.16 -15.07 19.16
CA ASP A 234 7.86 -13.97 20.06
C ASP A 234 6.67 -14.35 20.94
N PRO A 235 6.74 -14.20 22.28
CA PRO A 235 5.62 -14.53 23.18
C PRO A 235 4.32 -13.81 22.82
N ARG A 236 4.39 -12.59 22.28
CA ARG A 236 3.22 -11.83 21.84
C ARG A 236 2.57 -12.46 20.60
N ALA A 237 3.38 -13.02 19.70
CA ALA A 237 2.88 -13.76 18.54
C ALA A 237 2.18 -15.06 18.96
N GLU A 238 2.72 -15.75 19.95
CA GLU A 238 2.08 -16.92 20.55
C GLU A 238 0.73 -16.56 21.21
N GLU A 239 0.70 -15.47 21.98
CA GLU A 239 -0.53 -14.97 22.59
C GLU A 239 -1.58 -14.60 21.54
N LEU A 240 -1.18 -13.96 20.43
CA LEU A 240 -2.06 -13.68 19.30
C LEU A 240 -2.66 -14.95 18.70
N ARG A 241 -1.84 -15.97 18.46
CA ARG A 241 -2.32 -17.27 17.93
C ARG A 241 -3.25 -17.99 18.89
N ASN A 242 -3.10 -17.77 20.20
CA ASN A 242 -3.98 -18.36 21.22
C ASN A 242 -5.35 -17.64 21.29
N LYS A 243 -5.38 -16.32 21.03
CA LYS A 243 -6.57 -15.47 21.14
C LYS A 243 -7.39 -15.38 19.85
N PHE A 244 -6.71 -15.49 18.70
CA PHE A 244 -7.31 -15.19 17.40
C PHE A 244 -7.08 -16.28 16.36
N VAL A 245 -8.02 -16.37 15.43
CA VAL A 245 -7.84 -17.04 14.14
C VAL A 245 -7.52 -15.98 13.11
N PHE A 246 -6.28 -15.94 12.60
CA PHE A 246 -5.92 -15.07 11.50
C PHE A 246 -6.23 -15.77 10.17
N LYS A 247 -7.06 -15.15 9.34
CA LYS A 247 -7.31 -15.49 7.96
C LYS A 247 -6.70 -14.40 7.07
N ILE A 248 -5.71 -14.75 6.27
CA ILE A 248 -4.90 -13.79 5.56
C ILE A 248 -4.88 -14.11 4.07
N VAL A 249 -5.21 -13.12 3.24
CA VAL A 249 -5.04 -13.17 1.79
C VAL A 249 -3.91 -12.20 1.42
N PRO A 250 -2.67 -12.66 1.27
CA PRO A 250 -1.51 -11.78 1.19
C PRO A 250 -1.39 -11.02 -0.14
N MET A 251 -2.05 -11.51 -1.19
CA MET A 251 -2.13 -10.82 -2.47
C MET A 251 -3.49 -11.13 -3.10
N LEU A 252 -4.42 -10.18 -2.97
CA LEU A 252 -5.84 -10.36 -3.24
C LEU A 252 -6.24 -9.88 -4.64
N ASN A 253 -7.08 -10.71 -5.27
CA ASN A 253 -8.15 -10.28 -6.18
C ASN A 253 -9.28 -11.30 -6.09
N PRO A 254 -10.58 -10.99 -5.95
CA PRO A 254 -11.36 -10.91 -4.71
C PRO A 254 -12.31 -12.11 -4.45
N ASP A 255 -13.13 -11.98 -3.40
CA ASP A 255 -14.43 -12.58 -3.02
C ASP A 255 -14.42 -13.75 -2.03
N GLY A 256 -15.08 -13.54 -0.86
CA GLY A 256 -15.47 -14.61 0.08
C GLY A 256 -15.89 -14.13 1.48
N TYR A 257 -16.94 -14.71 2.04
CA TYR A 257 -17.72 -14.29 3.22
C TYR A 257 -17.46 -15.16 4.46
N ILE A 258 -17.18 -14.56 5.65
CA ILE A 258 -17.13 -15.23 6.97
C ILE A 258 -17.34 -14.21 8.12
N GLU A 259 -17.86 -14.61 9.28
CA GLU A 259 -18.04 -13.80 10.48
C GLU A 259 -16.72 -13.29 11.08
N LEU A 260 -16.55 -11.95 11.20
CA LEU A 260 -15.27 -11.31 11.47
C LEU A 260 -15.32 -10.38 12.68
N CYS A 261 -14.25 -10.38 13.50
CA CYS A 261 -14.03 -9.38 14.55
C CYS A 261 -13.30 -8.14 14.00
N PHE A 262 -12.32 -8.34 13.11
CA PHE A 262 -11.60 -7.30 12.38
C PHE A 262 -11.55 -7.62 10.91
N CYS A 263 -11.71 -6.60 10.08
CA CYS A 263 -11.37 -6.62 8.67
C CYS A 263 -10.40 -5.48 8.37
N ILE A 264 -9.16 -5.79 8.03
CA ILE A 264 -8.15 -4.77 7.69
C ILE A 264 -7.62 -5.06 6.29
N ASP A 265 -7.83 -4.09 5.40
CA ASP A 265 -7.35 -4.12 4.03
C ASP A 265 -6.14 -3.21 3.89
N LEU A 266 -5.00 -3.79 3.50
CA LEU A 266 -3.74 -3.09 3.39
C LEU A 266 -3.56 -2.52 1.99
N HIS A 267 -3.41 -1.22 1.91
CA HIS A 267 -3.25 -0.42 0.71
C HIS A 267 -1.97 0.41 0.73
N ALA A 268 -1.70 1.08 -0.37
CA ALA A 268 -0.66 2.10 -0.43
C ALA A 268 -1.11 3.31 -1.25
N HIS A 269 -0.60 4.50 -0.90
CA HIS A 269 -0.96 5.76 -1.54
C HIS A 269 0.26 6.60 -1.90
N SER A 270 0.08 7.49 -2.90
CA SER A 270 1.14 8.34 -3.45
C SER A 270 0.95 9.85 -3.17
N ARG A 271 -0.05 10.24 -2.37
CA ARG A 271 -0.41 11.64 -2.15
C ARG A 271 0.01 12.21 -0.80
N GLN A 272 0.24 11.34 0.17
CA GLN A 272 0.61 11.69 1.53
C GLN A 272 1.89 10.98 1.94
N THR A 273 2.55 11.51 2.95
CA THR A 273 3.58 10.79 3.70
C THR A 273 2.92 9.95 4.79
N ASN A 274 3.69 9.09 5.44
CA ASN A 274 3.26 8.26 6.57
C ASN A 274 2.23 7.16 6.21
N SER A 275 1.87 6.38 7.19
CA SER A 275 0.73 5.48 7.17
C SER A 275 -0.43 6.07 7.99
N PHE A 276 -1.66 5.68 7.68
CA PHE A 276 -2.86 6.11 8.39
C PHE A 276 -4.04 5.18 8.09
N LEU A 277 -5.10 5.27 8.88
CA LEU A 277 -6.28 4.44 8.74
C LEU A 277 -7.49 5.23 8.19
N TYR A 278 -8.22 4.57 7.30
CA TYR A 278 -9.63 4.89 7.07
C TYR A 278 -10.49 3.90 7.84
N GLY A 279 -11.47 4.41 8.62
CA GLY A 279 -12.49 3.61 9.30
C GLY A 279 -13.89 3.88 8.75
N ASN A 280 -14.85 3.00 9.08
CA ASN A 280 -16.27 3.24 8.84
C ASN A 280 -16.81 4.17 9.92
N LEU A 281 -17.71 5.08 9.54
CA LEU A 281 -18.43 5.86 10.51
C LEU A 281 -19.60 5.00 11.04
N VAL A 282 -19.47 4.48 12.25
CA VAL A 282 -20.55 3.83 12.98
C VAL A 282 -21.24 4.89 13.83
N THR A 283 -22.52 5.17 13.57
CA THR A 283 -23.23 6.30 14.16
C THR A 283 -24.22 5.92 15.28
N LYS A 284 -24.40 4.62 15.51
CA LYS A 284 -25.47 4.12 16.38
C LYS A 284 -25.12 4.04 17.86
N ASP A 285 -23.84 3.90 18.22
CA ASP A 285 -23.38 3.76 19.60
C ASP A 285 -22.10 4.55 19.87
N PRO A 286 -22.11 5.52 20.85
CA PRO A 286 -20.93 6.28 21.24
C PRO A 286 -19.75 5.40 21.71
N LYS A 287 -20.04 4.28 22.38
CA LYS A 287 -19.02 3.34 22.85
C LYS A 287 -18.30 2.65 21.69
N GLN A 288 -19.03 2.28 20.65
CA GLN A 288 -18.43 1.73 19.43
C GLN A 288 -17.58 2.77 18.69
N CYS A 289 -18.00 4.04 18.67
CA CYS A 289 -17.19 5.13 18.12
C CYS A 289 -15.86 5.26 18.85
N GLU A 290 -15.85 5.14 20.17
CA GLU A 290 -14.63 5.16 20.97
C GLU A 290 -13.76 3.95 20.70
N GLN A 291 -14.33 2.76 20.64
CA GLN A 291 -13.61 1.52 20.34
C GLN A 291 -12.90 1.55 18.99
N GLN A 292 -13.46 2.22 17.99
CA GLN A 292 -12.81 2.41 16.68
C GLN A 292 -11.53 3.25 16.75
N LEU A 293 -11.35 4.07 17.80
CA LEU A 293 -10.12 4.87 17.97
C LEU A 293 -8.97 4.08 18.59
N TYR A 294 -9.22 2.95 19.23
CA TYR A 294 -8.15 2.22 19.93
C TYR A 294 -7.04 1.76 18.98
N ILE A 295 -7.34 1.12 17.85
CA ILE A 295 -6.33 0.70 16.87
C ILE A 295 -5.51 1.89 16.34
N PRO A 296 -6.10 3.02 15.88
CA PRO A 296 -5.35 4.21 15.49
C PRO A 296 -4.39 4.73 16.57
N TYR A 297 -4.84 4.82 17.81
CA TYR A 297 -3.99 5.31 18.90
C TYR A 297 -2.89 4.33 19.28
N LEU A 298 -3.19 3.04 19.33
CA LEU A 298 -2.19 1.99 19.59
C LEU A 298 -1.10 1.97 18.51
N LEU A 299 -1.46 2.08 17.24
CA LEU A 299 -0.48 2.22 16.16
C LEU A 299 0.33 3.51 16.30
N ALA A 300 -0.33 4.59 16.65
CA ALA A 300 0.36 5.84 16.89
C ALA A 300 1.37 5.75 18.04
N ASP A 301 1.17 4.94 19.05
CA ASP A 301 2.13 4.73 20.14
C ASP A 301 3.26 3.77 19.76
N LEU A 302 3.00 2.79 18.91
CA LEU A 302 3.95 1.75 18.55
C LEU A 302 4.95 2.15 17.45
N THR A 303 4.59 3.09 16.58
CA THR A 303 5.42 3.44 15.42
C THR A 303 5.45 4.94 15.12
N GLU A 304 6.59 5.44 14.62
CA GLU A 304 6.79 6.86 14.27
C GLU A 304 6.21 7.23 12.91
N ASP A 305 6.00 6.26 12.06
CA ASP A 305 5.54 6.45 10.68
C ASP A 305 4.02 6.46 10.54
N TYR A 306 3.26 6.33 11.63
CA TYR A 306 1.80 6.40 11.63
C TYR A 306 1.29 7.80 11.98
N SER A 307 0.34 8.30 11.19
CA SER A 307 -0.24 9.64 11.36
C SER A 307 -1.70 9.62 11.79
N LEU A 308 -1.98 9.98 13.05
CA LEU A 308 -3.34 10.25 13.51
C LEU A 308 -3.99 11.43 12.76
N HIS A 309 -3.19 12.36 12.22
CA HIS A 309 -3.70 13.53 11.50
C HIS A 309 -4.39 13.16 10.20
N TYR A 310 -3.89 12.16 9.50
CA TYR A 310 -4.47 11.68 8.24
C TYR A 310 -5.52 10.60 8.42
N THR A 311 -5.64 10.04 9.63
CA THR A 311 -6.67 9.05 9.96
C THR A 311 -8.06 9.67 9.89
N GLN A 312 -9.01 9.02 9.21
CA GLN A 312 -10.37 9.52 8.98
C GLN A 312 -11.42 8.41 9.04
N PHE A 313 -12.60 8.78 9.54
CA PHE A 313 -13.79 7.94 9.52
C PHE A 313 -14.84 8.59 8.62
N ASN A 314 -15.29 7.89 7.60
CA ASN A 314 -16.20 8.47 6.62
C ASN A 314 -17.27 7.50 6.09
N THR A 315 -18.31 8.09 5.48
CA THR A 315 -19.40 7.39 4.81
C THR A 315 -19.50 7.80 3.34
N ASP A 316 -18.39 8.22 2.71
CA ASP A 316 -18.39 8.71 1.34
C ASP A 316 -18.98 7.70 0.35
N VAL A 317 -19.96 8.15 -0.42
CA VAL A 317 -20.64 7.33 -1.44
C VAL A 317 -19.66 6.88 -2.53
N GLU A 318 -18.72 7.75 -2.90
CA GLU A 318 -17.65 7.42 -3.86
C GLU A 318 -16.73 6.27 -3.38
N LYS A 319 -16.70 6.04 -2.07
CA LYS A 319 -15.95 4.95 -1.41
C LYS A 319 -16.80 3.71 -1.13
N ALA A 320 -18.07 3.68 -1.54
CA ALA A 320 -19.01 2.56 -1.26
C ALA A 320 -18.49 1.21 -1.80
N GLY A 321 -17.76 1.22 -2.91
CA GLY A 321 -17.16 0.01 -3.51
C GLY A 321 -15.84 -0.47 -2.87
N THR A 322 -15.34 0.19 -1.82
CA THR A 322 -14.12 -0.28 -1.14
C THR A 322 -14.41 -1.50 -0.25
N ASN A 323 -13.43 -2.40 -0.13
CA ASN A 323 -13.55 -3.61 0.69
C ASN A 323 -14.01 -3.28 2.12
N ARG A 324 -13.40 -2.29 2.77
CA ARG A 324 -13.80 -1.80 4.10
C ARG A 324 -15.29 -1.45 4.20
N ARG A 325 -15.83 -0.73 3.19
CA ARG A 325 -17.25 -0.31 3.16
C ARG A 325 -18.18 -1.47 2.87
N ALA A 326 -17.82 -2.32 1.91
CA ALA A 326 -18.59 -3.51 1.56
C ALA A 326 -18.66 -4.48 2.75
N MET A 327 -17.53 -4.77 3.39
CA MET A 327 -17.47 -5.62 4.56
C MET A 327 -18.24 -5.03 5.76
N GLY A 328 -18.07 -3.74 6.03
CA GLY A 328 -18.82 -3.08 7.11
C GLY A 328 -20.34 -2.96 6.88
N ALA A 329 -20.83 -3.17 5.65
CA ALA A 329 -22.24 -3.26 5.34
C ALA A 329 -22.80 -4.69 5.46
N LEU A 330 -21.92 -5.69 5.33
CA LEU A 330 -22.28 -7.12 5.37
C LEU A 330 -22.11 -7.73 6.75
N LEU A 331 -21.19 -7.19 7.56
CA LEU A 331 -20.84 -7.70 8.87
C LEU A 331 -21.64 -7.01 9.98
N ASP A 332 -21.64 -7.61 11.16
CA ASP A 332 -22.20 -7.01 12.36
C ASP A 332 -21.50 -5.69 12.71
N ASP A 333 -22.24 -4.73 13.27
CA ASP A 333 -21.72 -3.41 13.69
C ASP A 333 -20.57 -3.53 14.73
N SER A 334 -20.39 -4.67 15.36
CA SER A 334 -19.29 -4.96 16.28
C SER A 334 -17.96 -5.26 15.56
N CYS A 335 -18.00 -5.57 14.24
CA CYS A 335 -16.80 -5.83 13.46
C CYS A 335 -16.13 -4.53 13.02
N LEU A 336 -14.90 -4.30 13.42
CA LEU A 336 -14.13 -3.13 13.06
C LEU A 336 -13.48 -3.30 11.68
N CYS A 337 -13.91 -2.50 10.72
CA CYS A 337 -13.40 -2.52 9.36
C CYS A 337 -12.53 -1.30 9.07
N TYR A 338 -11.27 -1.54 8.69
CA TYR A 338 -10.31 -0.51 8.36
C TYR A 338 -9.66 -0.72 6.99
N THR A 339 -9.19 0.37 6.40
CA THR A 339 -8.18 0.36 5.35
C THR A 339 -6.92 1.01 5.92
N LEU A 340 -5.81 0.28 5.96
CA LEU A 340 -4.50 0.85 6.28
C LEU A 340 -3.84 1.31 4.99
N GLU A 341 -3.64 2.60 4.89
CA GLU A 341 -2.95 3.24 3.78
C GLU A 341 -1.49 3.50 4.17
N THR A 342 -0.54 3.12 3.34
CA THR A 342 0.89 3.34 3.59
C THR A 342 1.53 4.11 2.43
N SER A 343 2.32 5.13 2.72
CA SER A 343 2.99 5.90 1.67
C SER A 343 3.96 5.02 0.86
N PHE A 344 3.96 5.18 -0.46
CA PHE A 344 4.95 4.55 -1.34
C PHE A 344 6.37 5.02 -1.07
N PHE A 345 6.56 6.18 -0.44
CA PHE A 345 7.83 6.89 -0.56
C PHE A 345 8.49 7.18 0.79
N SER A 346 7.77 7.85 1.70
CA SER A 346 8.40 8.40 2.89
C SER A 346 7.42 8.66 4.01
N TYR A 347 7.97 8.86 5.20
CA TYR A 347 7.22 9.32 6.38
C TYR A 347 7.95 10.49 7.05
N LYS A 348 7.20 11.27 7.80
CA LYS A 348 7.71 12.30 8.71
C LYS A 348 7.63 11.76 10.12
N PRO A 349 8.76 11.68 10.86
CA PRO A 349 8.74 11.25 12.27
C PRO A 349 7.85 12.14 13.13
N LYS A 350 7.27 11.57 14.17
CA LYS A 350 6.43 12.31 15.13
C LYS A 350 7.18 13.46 15.83
N GLY A 351 6.41 14.48 16.17
CA GLY A 351 6.87 15.56 17.06
C GLY A 351 7.73 16.64 16.42
N ASN A 352 8.15 16.48 15.17
CA ASN A 352 8.94 17.51 14.48
C ASN A 352 8.32 17.83 13.11
N VAL A 353 7.59 18.94 13.06
CA VAL A 353 6.91 19.41 11.82
C VAL A 353 7.93 19.80 10.73
N GLU A 354 9.13 20.19 11.13
CA GLU A 354 10.23 20.58 10.24
C GLU A 354 11.14 19.39 9.87
N ALA A 355 10.89 18.21 10.43
CA ALA A 355 11.69 17.03 10.14
C ALA A 355 11.70 16.72 8.64
N LYS A 356 12.88 16.43 8.13
CA LYS A 356 13.02 15.87 6.77
C LYS A 356 12.26 14.55 6.68
N SER A 357 11.61 14.34 5.54
CA SER A 357 10.97 13.05 5.27
C SER A 357 12.01 11.93 5.26
N VAL A 358 11.70 10.85 5.96
CA VAL A 358 12.50 9.62 6.00
C VAL A 358 11.95 8.66 4.93
N PRO A 359 12.79 8.15 4.02
CA PRO A 359 12.34 7.20 3.02
C PRO A 359 11.91 5.87 3.64
N TYR A 360 10.83 5.28 3.12
CA TYR A 360 10.48 3.90 3.41
C TYR A 360 11.40 2.94 2.66
N PHE A 361 11.76 1.86 3.33
CA PHE A 361 12.42 0.69 2.80
C PHE A 361 11.60 -0.57 3.16
N ASP A 362 11.93 -1.72 2.59
CA ASP A 362 11.23 -2.98 2.84
C ASP A 362 11.13 -3.31 4.34
N HIS A 363 12.24 -3.24 5.06
CA HIS A 363 12.28 -3.49 6.51
C HIS A 363 11.41 -2.53 7.33
N THR A 364 11.25 -1.26 6.88
CA THR A 364 10.37 -0.30 7.59
C THR A 364 8.90 -0.61 7.36
N TYR A 365 8.52 -1.05 6.16
CA TYR A 365 7.18 -1.56 5.90
C TYR A 365 6.87 -2.85 6.69
N GLU A 366 7.84 -3.77 6.76
CA GLU A 366 7.71 -5.01 7.53
C GLU A 366 7.54 -4.72 9.03
N ALA A 367 8.28 -3.73 9.56
CA ALA A 367 8.13 -3.27 10.94
C ALA A 367 6.74 -2.68 11.22
N LEU A 368 6.15 -1.94 10.27
CA LEU A 368 4.78 -1.46 10.39
C LEU A 368 3.78 -2.65 10.46
N GLY A 369 3.99 -3.69 9.68
CA GLY A 369 3.17 -4.91 9.72
C GLY A 369 3.25 -5.63 11.07
N MET A 370 4.44 -5.77 11.64
CA MET A 370 4.65 -6.30 13.00
C MET A 370 3.91 -5.43 14.03
N ASN A 371 4.03 -4.11 13.96
CA ASN A 371 3.37 -3.18 14.87
C ASN A 371 1.84 -3.22 14.74
N LEU A 372 1.29 -3.47 13.55
CA LEU A 372 -0.14 -3.70 13.36
C LEU A 372 -0.62 -4.96 14.12
N ALA A 373 0.14 -6.06 14.05
CA ALA A 373 -0.19 -7.27 14.80
C ALA A 373 -0.15 -7.02 16.32
N ILE A 374 0.85 -6.28 16.81
CA ILE A 374 0.96 -5.90 18.23
C ILE A 374 -0.21 -4.99 18.63
N ALA A 375 -0.64 -4.04 17.78
CA ALA A 375 -1.80 -3.19 18.06
C ALA A 375 -3.10 -4.01 18.20
N ILE A 376 -3.29 -5.05 17.39
CA ILE A 376 -4.43 -5.99 17.51
C ILE A 376 -4.38 -6.73 18.84
N LEU A 377 -3.20 -7.19 19.29
CA LEU A 377 -3.06 -7.80 20.63
C LEU A 377 -3.44 -6.82 21.72
N GLN A 378 -2.86 -5.63 21.72
CA GLN A 378 -3.11 -4.59 22.71
C GLN A 378 -4.59 -4.14 22.72
N TYR A 379 -5.25 -4.12 21.56
CA TYR A 379 -6.70 -3.89 21.51
C TYR A 379 -7.48 -4.94 22.32
N SER A 380 -7.10 -6.24 22.25
CA SER A 380 -7.73 -7.27 23.07
C SER A 380 -7.52 -7.07 24.57
N GLU A 381 -6.35 -6.54 24.97
CA GLU A 381 -6.04 -6.18 26.35
C GLU A 381 -6.87 -4.99 26.85
N VAL A 382 -7.10 -4.01 25.97
CA VAL A 382 -7.98 -2.85 26.26
C VAL A 382 -9.41 -3.32 26.48
N LEU A 383 -9.92 -4.21 25.62
CA LEU A 383 -11.26 -4.77 25.80
C LEU A 383 -11.42 -5.63 27.07
N ALA A 384 -10.33 -6.29 27.49
CA ALA A 384 -10.28 -7.06 28.75
C ALA A 384 -10.08 -6.19 29.99
N GLY A 385 -9.85 -4.88 29.82
CA GLY A 385 -9.59 -3.94 30.92
C GLY A 385 -8.19 -4.06 31.55
N THR A 386 -7.28 -4.81 30.92
CA THR A 386 -5.89 -5.00 31.39
C THR A 386 -4.93 -3.92 30.86
N LYS A 387 -5.35 -3.16 29.87
CA LYS A 387 -4.61 -2.04 29.28
C LYS A 387 -5.52 -0.83 29.10
N THR A 388 -4.96 0.35 29.22
CA THR A 388 -5.65 1.63 28.93
C THR A 388 -5.01 2.32 27.74
N VAL A 389 -5.83 3.01 26.95
CA VAL A 389 -5.38 3.86 25.82
C VAL A 389 -5.81 5.29 26.12
N ALA A 390 -4.87 6.22 26.13
CA ALA A 390 -5.16 7.63 26.33
C ALA A 390 -5.66 8.25 25.00
N ILE A 391 -6.97 8.34 24.84
CA ILE A 391 -7.59 9.02 23.70
C ILE A 391 -7.58 10.53 23.98
N THR A 392 -6.70 11.26 23.29
CA THR A 392 -6.50 12.70 23.50
C THR A 392 -7.37 13.60 22.63
N ARG A 393 -8.05 13.03 21.62
CA ARG A 393 -8.92 13.79 20.70
C ARG A 393 -10.30 13.16 20.64
N SER A 394 -11.35 13.98 20.56
CA SER A 394 -12.69 13.47 20.37
C SER A 394 -12.85 12.83 18.99
N PHE A 395 -13.74 11.84 18.88
CA PHE A 395 -14.01 11.14 17.61
C PHE A 395 -14.38 12.10 16.46
N GLU A 396 -15.04 13.22 16.79
CA GLU A 396 -15.42 14.24 15.81
C GLU A 396 -14.23 14.81 15.03
N THR A 397 -13.03 14.86 15.64
CA THR A 397 -11.82 15.39 14.98
C THR A 397 -11.33 14.52 13.83
N PHE A 398 -11.78 13.26 13.78
CA PHE A 398 -11.47 12.30 12.73
C PHE A 398 -12.53 12.24 11.63
N LEU A 399 -13.57 13.08 11.72
CA LEU A 399 -14.65 13.16 10.74
C LEU A 399 -14.37 14.23 9.68
N PRO A 400 -14.73 13.99 8.41
CA PRO A 400 -14.82 15.07 7.42
C PRO A 400 -15.77 16.17 7.90
N LYS A 401 -15.42 17.45 7.67
CA LYS A 401 -16.23 18.61 8.13
C LYS A 401 -17.73 18.49 7.81
N ARG A 402 -18.08 17.89 6.66
CA ARG A 402 -19.47 17.63 6.23
C ARG A 402 -20.20 16.61 7.11
N CYS A 403 -19.50 15.68 7.73
CA CYS A 403 -20.09 14.61 8.56
C CYS A 403 -20.30 15.03 10.02
N VAL A 404 -19.60 16.05 10.51
CA VAL A 404 -19.65 16.48 11.91
C VAL A 404 -21.06 16.93 12.33
N LYS A 405 -21.77 17.67 11.48
CA LYS A 405 -23.15 18.14 11.80
C LYS A 405 -24.12 16.98 11.98
N SER A 406 -24.08 16.01 11.07
CA SER A 406 -24.96 14.82 11.14
C SER A 406 -24.63 13.96 12.37
N PHE A 407 -23.36 13.78 12.68
CA PHE A 407 -22.90 13.05 13.86
C PHE A 407 -23.41 13.69 15.17
N ARG A 408 -23.32 15.02 15.30
CA ARG A 408 -23.83 15.77 16.46
C ARG A 408 -25.35 15.68 16.62
N GLN A 409 -26.10 15.64 15.51
CA GLN A 409 -27.56 15.46 15.55
C GLN A 409 -27.94 14.07 16.09
N ILE A 410 -27.24 13.02 15.66
CA ILE A 410 -27.48 11.65 16.15
C ILE A 410 -27.17 11.54 17.64
N GLY A 411 -26.05 12.10 18.11
CA GLY A 411 -25.70 12.11 19.53
C GLY A 411 -26.72 12.85 20.41
N LYS A 412 -27.37 13.90 19.92
CA LYS A 412 -28.46 14.58 20.61
C LYS A 412 -29.75 13.73 20.68
N SER A 413 -30.07 13.03 19.60
CA SER A 413 -31.25 12.15 19.56
C SER A 413 -31.11 10.94 20.49
N LEU A 414 -29.92 10.35 20.59
CA LEU A 414 -29.62 9.23 21.51
C LEU A 414 -29.70 9.65 22.98
N LYS A 415 -29.14 10.82 23.34
CA LYS A 415 -29.27 11.37 24.70
C LYS A 415 -30.71 11.70 25.08
N ALA A 416 -31.52 12.10 24.12
CA ALA A 416 -32.96 12.37 24.34
C ALA A 416 -33.79 11.09 24.53
N LEU A 417 -33.33 9.94 24.00
CA LEU A 417 -33.94 8.62 24.19
C LEU A 417 -33.56 8.00 25.55
N ASP A 418 -32.33 8.20 26.01
CA ASP A 418 -31.87 7.71 27.33
C ASP A 418 -32.48 8.51 28.49
N LEU A 419 -32.89 9.76 28.28
CA LEU A 419 -33.60 10.56 29.27
C LEU A 419 -35.11 10.23 29.35
N LYS A 420 -35.63 9.36 28.48
CA LYS A 420 -37.02 8.89 28.47
C LYS A 420 -37.19 7.43 28.95
N LYS A 421 -36.10 6.79 29.36
CA LYS A 421 -36.08 5.52 30.10
C LYS A 421 -35.77 5.80 31.58
#